data_a21d4bf94c5931a06b23b4117af0ec3a
#
_entry.id   a21d4bf94c5931a06b23b4117af0ec3a
#
_cell.length_a   1.000
_cell.length_b   1.000
_cell.length_c   1.000
_cell.angle_alpha   90.00
_cell.angle_beta   90.00
_cell.angle_gamma   90.00
#
_symmetry.space_group_name_H-M   'P 1'
#
loop_
_entity.id
_entity.type
_entity.pdbx_description
1 polymer ?
#
loop_
_entity_poly.entity_id
_entity_poly.type
_entity_poly.pdbx_seq_one_letter_code
_entity_poly.pdbx_strand_id
1 'polypeptide(L)'
;EKILLIKQQLKSMLIVPLTFHNKVQGFIGFDSIRTSRFWTASEVEDMHIIAGIFSIIIERWQTNYNLEESRKRISKLSTKFQQFFNNLPIGVELYDAEGYLIDINDADTRIFGSSREYLLGVNLFKNPAVPERILNQIKKKKAFSFPLAYDFNCIRDARYYNSSISDETKYLMVKGIGLNDREFGHIGYLLIISDETEKRVKEEQTQNNLAILKAVLLSGHSLIVEYDIGKKELFVNPLLNETPEDNKLFNYLRSNKYMTIGGVQQIVRSADNVNLLFQVIEGKQDHCSFECRTAIENETIWIRINAQAYKTKGSKRQNKMICHITNITEEKLLEEKLHHAE
;
A
#
# COMPACT_ATOMS: atom_id res chain seq x y z
N GLU A 1 36.26 -40.41 39.54
CA GLU A 1 37.51 -39.65 39.32
C GLU A 1 38.76 -40.54 39.67
N LYS A 2 38.86 -41.15 40.86
CA LYS A 2 39.95 -41.99 41.27
C LYS A 2 40.25 -43.19 40.33
N ILE A 3 39.18 -43.71 39.69
CA ILE A 3 39.32 -44.88 38.76
C ILE A 3 39.93 -44.44 37.42
N LEU A 4 39.67 -43.18 36.95
CA LEU A 4 40.25 -42.62 35.73
C LEU A 4 41.74 -42.36 35.89
N LEU A 5 42.16 -41.83 37.04
CA LEU A 5 43.57 -41.57 37.38
C LEU A 5 44.39 -42.87 37.49
N ILE A 6 43.81 -43.94 38.04
CA ILE A 6 44.43 -45.27 38.11
C ILE A 6 44.62 -45.91 36.74
N LYS A 7 43.66 -45.75 35.83
CA LYS A 7 43.75 -46.21 34.42
C LYS A 7 44.87 -45.53 33.65
N GLN A 8 45.22 -44.29 33.98
CA GLN A 8 46.28 -43.52 33.33
C GLN A 8 47.66 -43.77 33.92
N GLN A 9 47.81 -44.70 34.91
CA GLN A 9 49.06 -45.05 35.58
C GLN A 9 49.80 -43.84 36.19
N LEU A 10 49.04 -42.80 36.63
CA LEU A 10 49.64 -41.64 37.25
C LEU A 10 50.19 -41.94 38.62
N LYS A 11 51.47 -41.58 38.85
CA LYS A 11 52.15 -41.79 40.13
C LYS A 11 52.11 -40.53 41.02
N SER A 12 52.12 -39.32 40.42
CA SER A 12 51.88 -38.07 41.14
C SER A 12 51.37 -37.05 40.16
N MET A 13 50.51 -36.11 40.64
CA MET A 13 49.89 -35.03 39.82
C MET A 13 49.93 -33.73 40.61
N LEU A 14 50.23 -32.64 39.90
CA LEU A 14 50.04 -31.26 40.36
C LEU A 14 48.96 -30.60 39.53
N ILE A 15 47.93 -30.06 40.16
CA ILE A 15 46.82 -29.28 39.48
C ILE A 15 46.98 -27.83 39.87
N VAL A 16 47.04 -26.96 38.87
CA VAL A 16 47.12 -25.51 39.05
C VAL A 16 45.90 -24.87 38.40
N PRO A 17 45.14 -24.01 39.11
CA PRO A 17 43.95 -23.39 38.56
C PRO A 17 44.31 -22.36 37.49
N LEU A 18 43.50 -22.30 36.40
CA LEU A 18 43.44 -21.21 35.44
C LEU A 18 42.39 -20.22 35.95
N THR A 19 42.81 -19.03 36.32
CA THR A 19 41.96 -18.03 36.92
C THR A 19 41.73 -16.87 35.98
N PHE A 20 40.46 -16.41 35.89
CA PHE A 20 40.04 -15.29 35.10
C PHE A 20 39.14 -14.36 35.95
N HIS A 21 39.49 -13.07 36.10
CA HIS A 21 38.81 -12.14 36.99
C HIS A 21 38.51 -12.74 38.37
N ASN A 22 39.51 -13.33 39.00
CA ASN A 22 39.40 -14.01 40.30
C ASN A 22 38.41 -15.21 40.35
N LYS A 23 38.02 -15.74 39.19
CA LYS A 23 37.19 -16.96 39.10
C LYS A 23 37.98 -18.07 38.42
N VAL A 24 37.91 -19.27 38.98
CA VAL A 24 38.51 -20.46 38.38
C VAL A 24 37.67 -20.84 37.15
N GLN A 25 38.30 -20.84 35.98
CA GLN A 25 37.68 -21.22 34.68
C GLN A 25 38.10 -22.63 34.25
N GLY A 26 39.19 -23.13 34.78
CA GLY A 26 39.73 -24.41 34.44
C GLY A 26 40.97 -24.73 35.28
N PHE A 27 41.71 -25.73 34.86
CA PHE A 27 42.95 -26.10 35.50
C PHE A 27 43.94 -26.66 34.48
N ILE A 28 45.23 -26.58 34.82
CA ILE A 28 46.33 -27.29 34.14
C ILE A 28 46.84 -28.39 35.10
N GLY A 29 46.92 -29.62 34.59
CA GLY A 29 47.47 -30.74 35.29
C GLY A 29 48.88 -31.08 34.78
N PHE A 30 49.81 -31.27 35.69
CA PHE A 30 51.17 -31.76 35.42
C PHE A 30 51.33 -33.15 36.05
N ASP A 31 51.64 -34.16 35.24
CA ASP A 31 51.62 -35.57 35.64
C ASP A 31 53.01 -36.19 35.63
N SER A 32 53.30 -37.06 36.63
CA SER A 32 54.45 -37.94 36.61
C SER A 32 53.97 -39.40 36.53
N ILE A 33 54.31 -40.04 35.42
CA ILE A 33 53.91 -41.42 35.13
C ILE A 33 55.03 -42.47 35.46
N ARG A 34 56.28 -42.04 35.49
CA ARG A 34 57.41 -42.93 35.70
C ARG A 34 57.74 -43.15 37.17
N THR A 35 57.76 -42.07 37.95
CA THR A 35 58.13 -42.07 39.35
C THR A 35 57.16 -41.36 40.21
N SER A 36 56.87 -41.80 41.41
CA SER A 36 56.18 -41.01 42.42
C SER A 36 57.16 -39.97 42.95
N ARG A 37 56.76 -38.67 42.87
CA ARG A 37 57.57 -37.55 43.33
C ARG A 37 56.74 -36.53 44.11
N PHE A 38 57.43 -35.84 45.00
CA PHE A 38 56.93 -34.63 45.61
C PHE A 38 57.32 -33.42 44.75
N TRP A 39 56.44 -32.51 44.60
CA TRP A 39 56.71 -31.27 43.91
C TRP A 39 57.31 -30.24 44.86
N THR A 40 58.46 -29.70 44.51
CA THR A 40 59.08 -28.63 45.29
C THR A 40 58.35 -27.31 45.25
N ALA A 41 58.54 -26.44 46.22
CA ALA A 41 57.88 -25.12 46.23
C ALA A 41 58.25 -24.32 44.97
N SER A 42 59.47 -24.37 44.48
CA SER A 42 59.94 -23.74 43.26
C SER A 42 59.20 -24.27 42.02
N GLU A 43 59.05 -25.57 41.90
CA GLU A 43 58.28 -26.18 40.77
C GLU A 43 56.85 -25.82 40.78
N VAL A 44 56.23 -25.74 41.96
CA VAL A 44 54.83 -25.28 42.11
C VAL A 44 54.67 -23.78 41.67
N GLU A 45 55.63 -22.94 42.03
CA GLU A 45 55.64 -21.53 41.65
C GLU A 45 55.83 -21.35 40.14
N ASP A 46 56.79 -22.13 39.54
CA ASP A 46 56.97 -22.14 38.08
C ASP A 46 55.69 -22.55 37.35
N MET A 47 54.95 -23.54 37.85
CA MET A 47 53.71 -24.02 37.26
C MET A 47 52.57 -22.99 37.42
N HIS A 48 52.54 -22.21 38.50
CA HIS A 48 51.63 -21.10 38.66
C HIS A 48 51.90 -19.99 37.67
N ILE A 49 53.16 -19.65 37.38
CA ILE A 49 53.55 -18.69 36.34
C ILE A 49 53.05 -19.15 34.97
N ILE A 50 53.28 -20.43 34.63
CA ILE A 50 52.82 -21.05 33.38
C ILE A 50 51.26 -20.96 33.29
N ALA A 51 50.58 -21.37 34.36
CA ALA A 51 49.10 -21.28 34.40
C ALA A 51 48.59 -19.85 34.25
N GLY A 52 49.28 -18.86 34.81
CA GLY A 52 48.99 -17.44 34.64
C GLY A 52 49.10 -17.00 33.18
N ILE A 53 50.19 -17.42 32.50
CA ILE A 53 50.38 -17.10 31.08
C ILE A 53 49.25 -17.74 30.23
N PHE A 54 48.92 -19.02 30.48
CA PHE A 54 47.78 -19.66 29.76
C PHE A 54 46.45 -18.99 30.04
N SER A 55 46.20 -18.57 31.28
CA SER A 55 45.00 -17.82 31.65
C SER A 55 44.88 -16.55 30.82
N ILE A 56 45.95 -15.75 30.69
CA ILE A 56 45.96 -14.51 29.88
C ILE A 56 45.75 -14.81 28.38
N ILE A 57 46.37 -15.88 27.87
CA ILE A 57 46.23 -16.28 26.45
C ILE A 57 44.80 -16.68 26.16
N ILE A 58 44.19 -17.51 27.00
CA ILE A 58 42.81 -17.99 26.85
C ILE A 58 41.82 -16.79 26.93
N GLU A 59 42.03 -15.91 27.89
CA GLU A 59 41.22 -14.67 28.04
C GLU A 59 41.26 -13.82 26.77
N ARG A 60 42.46 -13.55 26.27
CA ARG A 60 42.64 -12.74 25.05
C ARG A 60 42.00 -13.39 23.83
N TRP A 61 42.15 -14.72 23.70
CA TRP A 61 41.52 -15.45 22.61
C TRP A 61 40.00 -15.39 22.69
N GLN A 62 39.42 -15.58 23.88
CA GLN A 62 37.97 -15.57 24.09
C GLN A 62 37.37 -14.18 23.86
N THR A 63 38.05 -13.11 24.30
CA THR A 63 37.67 -11.74 24.06
C THR A 63 37.67 -11.40 22.58
N ASN A 64 38.75 -11.78 21.88
CA ASN A 64 38.85 -11.56 20.43
C ASN A 64 37.78 -12.34 19.65
N TYR A 65 37.51 -13.58 20.03
CA TYR A 65 36.47 -14.41 19.41
C TYR A 65 35.08 -13.76 19.57
N ASN A 66 34.72 -13.35 20.78
CA ASN A 66 33.45 -12.71 21.07
C ASN A 66 33.31 -11.36 20.32
N LEU A 67 34.39 -10.59 20.21
CA LEU A 67 34.42 -9.33 19.47
C LEU A 67 34.19 -9.56 17.97
N GLU A 68 34.84 -10.56 17.38
CA GLU A 68 34.63 -10.91 15.97
C GLU A 68 33.21 -11.40 15.70
N GLU A 69 32.66 -12.23 16.58
CA GLU A 69 31.29 -12.70 16.45
C GLU A 69 30.27 -11.54 16.51
N SER A 70 30.48 -10.62 17.46
CA SER A 70 29.65 -9.41 17.58
C SER A 70 29.75 -8.52 16.34
N ARG A 71 30.96 -8.30 15.81
CA ARG A 71 31.18 -7.56 14.55
C ARG A 71 30.47 -8.21 13.37
N LYS A 72 30.58 -9.53 13.20
CA LYS A 72 29.88 -10.28 12.14
C LYS A 72 28.38 -10.15 12.27
N ARG A 73 27.85 -10.21 13.49
CA ARG A 73 26.41 -10.06 13.77
C ARG A 73 25.91 -8.66 13.40
N ILE A 74 26.63 -7.61 13.83
CA ILE A 74 26.30 -6.21 13.52
C ILE A 74 26.35 -5.99 12.00
N SER A 75 27.39 -6.43 11.31
CA SER A 75 27.52 -6.31 9.86
C SER A 75 26.36 -6.99 9.13
N LYS A 76 25.99 -8.22 9.53
CA LYS A 76 24.88 -8.96 8.95
C LYS A 76 23.52 -8.25 9.18
N LEU A 77 23.31 -7.65 10.35
CA LEU A 77 22.11 -6.89 10.65
C LEU A 77 22.05 -5.59 9.84
N SER A 78 23.18 -4.88 9.74
CA SER A 78 23.30 -3.66 8.93
C SER A 78 22.99 -3.93 7.45
N THR A 79 23.59 -5.00 6.88
CA THR A 79 23.30 -5.39 5.48
C THR A 79 21.83 -5.71 5.25
N LYS A 80 21.22 -6.47 6.16
CA LYS A 80 19.79 -6.78 6.08
C LYS A 80 18.93 -5.52 6.18
N PHE A 81 19.26 -4.63 7.11
CA PHE A 81 18.55 -3.37 7.26
C PHE A 81 18.60 -2.54 5.96
N GLN A 82 19.79 -2.37 5.37
CA GLN A 82 19.94 -1.66 4.11
C GLN A 82 19.16 -2.29 2.97
N GLN A 83 19.15 -3.62 2.87
CA GLN A 83 18.35 -4.33 1.87
C GLN A 83 16.84 -4.07 2.06
N PHE A 84 16.32 -4.15 3.28
CA PHE A 84 14.93 -3.83 3.55
C PHE A 84 14.61 -2.37 3.24
N PHE A 85 15.44 -1.45 3.74
CA PHE A 85 15.28 -0.02 3.58
C PHE A 85 15.21 0.39 2.11
N ASN A 86 16.13 -0.11 1.26
CA ASN A 86 16.20 0.24 -0.15
C ASN A 86 15.13 -0.46 -1.01
N ASN A 87 14.62 -1.64 -0.59
CA ASN A 87 13.57 -2.34 -1.32
C ASN A 87 12.14 -1.95 -0.93
N LEU A 88 11.95 -1.04 0.02
CA LEU A 88 10.62 -0.52 0.33
C LEU A 88 10.04 0.22 -0.90
N PRO A 89 8.75 0.00 -1.26
CA PRO A 89 8.11 0.69 -2.38
C PRO A 89 7.69 2.13 -2.06
N ILE A 90 7.98 2.62 -0.87
CA ILE A 90 7.67 3.95 -0.35
C ILE A 90 8.96 4.68 -0.01
N GLY A 91 8.98 6.01 -0.20
CA GLY A 91 10.08 6.85 0.21
C GLY A 91 10.23 6.86 1.74
N VAL A 92 11.47 6.77 2.20
CA VAL A 92 11.81 6.88 3.63
C VAL A 92 12.95 7.85 3.77
N GLU A 93 12.73 8.88 4.56
CA GLU A 93 13.69 9.93 4.88
C GLU A 93 14.01 9.95 6.37
N LEU A 94 15.28 10.06 6.68
CA LEU A 94 15.76 10.21 8.05
C LEU A 94 16.46 11.56 8.19
N TYR A 95 16.04 12.35 9.15
CA TYR A 95 16.58 13.68 9.46
C TYR A 95 17.19 13.70 10.86
N ASP A 96 18.21 14.53 11.04
CA ASP A 96 18.74 14.82 12.36
C ASP A 96 17.82 15.74 13.19
N ALA A 97 18.24 16.09 14.40
CA ALA A 97 17.47 16.92 15.32
C ALA A 97 17.23 18.36 14.79
N GLU A 98 18.13 18.87 13.97
CA GLU A 98 18.10 20.19 13.32
C GLU A 98 17.30 20.16 12.01
N GLY A 99 16.89 18.98 11.54
CA GLY A 99 16.09 18.76 10.34
C GLY A 99 16.92 18.64 9.07
N TYR A 100 18.22 18.33 9.15
CA TYR A 100 19.02 17.99 7.98
C TYR A 100 18.85 16.54 7.59
N LEU A 101 18.68 16.27 6.31
CA LEU A 101 18.50 14.93 5.76
C LEU A 101 19.80 14.13 5.86
N ILE A 102 19.78 13.04 6.62
CA ILE A 102 20.95 12.17 6.88
C ILE A 102 20.89 10.85 6.12
N ASP A 103 19.69 10.36 5.79
CA ASP A 103 19.52 9.13 5.03
C ASP A 103 18.21 9.09 4.25
N ILE A 104 18.22 8.41 3.09
CA ILE A 104 17.06 8.15 2.23
C ILE A 104 17.18 6.78 1.55
N ASN A 105 16.06 6.18 1.19
CA ASN A 105 16.05 4.94 0.43
C ASN A 105 15.91 5.18 -1.09
N ASP A 106 16.05 4.10 -1.89
CA ASP A 106 15.98 4.18 -3.35
C ASP A 106 14.59 4.58 -3.88
N ALA A 107 13.50 4.31 -3.14
CA ALA A 107 12.18 4.76 -3.55
C ALA A 107 12.06 6.28 -3.46
N ASP A 108 12.65 6.88 -2.45
CA ASP A 108 12.65 8.32 -2.24
C ASP A 108 13.37 9.05 -3.38
N THR A 109 14.55 8.57 -3.78
CA THR A 109 15.29 9.13 -4.93
C THR A 109 14.47 9.10 -6.22
N ARG A 110 13.65 8.06 -6.43
CA ARG A 110 12.74 7.98 -7.59
C ARG A 110 11.55 8.93 -7.46
N ILE A 111 10.99 9.09 -6.27
CA ILE A 111 9.87 10.01 -6.02
C ILE A 111 10.28 11.45 -6.33
N PHE A 112 11.46 11.87 -5.85
CA PHE A 112 11.95 13.24 -6.01
C PHE A 112 12.79 13.46 -7.27
N GLY A 113 13.07 12.41 -8.05
CA GLY A 113 13.85 12.50 -9.28
C GLY A 113 15.26 13.07 -9.08
N SER A 114 15.89 12.72 -7.95
CA SER A 114 17.20 13.25 -7.57
C SER A 114 18.08 12.15 -7.00
N SER A 115 19.40 12.29 -7.15
CA SER A 115 20.31 11.33 -6.54
C SER A 115 20.45 11.59 -5.05
N ARG A 116 20.81 10.54 -4.32
CA ARG A 116 21.08 10.60 -2.88
C ARG A 116 22.05 11.73 -2.51
N GLU A 117 23.09 11.92 -3.32
CA GLU A 117 24.13 12.93 -3.08
C GLU A 117 23.60 14.36 -3.09
N TYR A 118 22.61 14.66 -3.93
CA TYR A 118 21.99 15.98 -4.00
C TYR A 118 20.91 16.21 -2.93
N LEU A 119 20.32 15.15 -2.42
CA LEU A 119 19.28 15.23 -1.39
C LEU A 119 19.86 15.26 0.02
N LEU A 120 20.96 14.54 0.28
CA LEU A 120 21.58 14.54 1.61
C LEU A 120 22.03 15.94 2.03
N GLY A 121 21.74 16.30 3.27
CA GLY A 121 22.10 17.60 3.86
C GLY A 121 21.09 18.72 3.57
N VAL A 122 20.01 18.49 2.78
CA VAL A 122 18.93 19.49 2.67
C VAL A 122 18.18 19.60 3.99
N ASN A 123 17.68 20.79 4.30
CA ASN A 123 16.99 21.01 5.56
C ASN A 123 15.47 21.01 5.39
N LEU A 124 14.79 20.07 6.02
CA LEU A 124 13.34 19.89 5.99
C LEU A 124 12.55 21.18 6.23
N PHE A 125 13.01 22.00 7.19
CA PHE A 125 12.33 23.25 7.58
C PHE A 125 12.54 24.40 6.61
N LYS A 126 13.40 24.21 5.59
CA LYS A 126 13.64 25.16 4.50
C LYS A 126 13.03 24.70 3.17
N ASN A 127 12.28 23.59 3.16
CA ASN A 127 11.66 23.05 1.96
C ASN A 127 10.56 24.00 1.45
N PRO A 128 10.70 24.61 0.26
CA PRO A 128 9.77 25.61 -0.24
C PRO A 128 8.42 25.03 -0.69
N ALA A 129 8.36 23.72 -0.98
CA ALA A 129 7.14 23.04 -1.36
C ALA A 129 6.29 22.61 -0.16
N VAL A 130 6.79 22.74 1.07
CA VAL A 130 6.07 22.36 2.30
C VAL A 130 5.50 23.60 2.97
N PRO A 131 4.18 23.73 3.11
CA PRO A 131 3.54 24.86 3.77
C PRO A 131 4.01 25.04 5.23
N GLU A 132 4.20 26.28 5.66
CA GLU A 132 4.72 26.62 7.00
C GLU A 132 3.88 26.01 8.14
N ARG A 133 2.55 25.94 7.98
CA ARG A 133 1.65 25.29 8.95
C ARG A 133 2.02 23.82 9.21
N ILE A 134 2.49 23.13 8.15
CA ILE A 134 2.90 21.71 8.21
C ILE A 134 4.27 21.62 8.88
N LEU A 135 5.23 22.47 8.50
CA LEU A 135 6.53 22.54 9.17
C LEU A 135 6.40 22.78 10.68
N ASN A 136 5.44 23.62 11.08
CA ASN A 136 5.15 23.87 12.48
C ASN A 136 4.51 22.66 13.20
N GLN A 137 3.78 21.80 12.48
CA GLN A 137 3.30 20.52 13.04
C GLN A 137 4.44 19.53 13.24
N ILE A 138 5.35 19.42 12.27
CA ILE A 138 6.52 18.55 12.36
C ILE A 138 7.41 18.94 13.57
N LYS A 139 7.63 20.23 13.77
CA LYS A 139 8.39 20.75 14.92
C LYS A 139 7.83 20.35 16.29
N LYS A 140 6.54 19.99 16.38
CA LYS A 140 5.94 19.49 17.62
C LYS A 140 6.40 18.07 18.01
N LYS A 141 7.17 17.41 17.14
CA LYS A 141 7.81 16.09 17.36
C LYS A 141 6.84 14.94 17.67
N LYS A 142 5.54 15.13 17.42
CA LYS A 142 4.50 14.09 17.51
C LYS A 142 4.32 13.41 16.16
N ALA A 143 3.68 12.24 16.15
CA ALA A 143 3.27 11.60 14.91
C ALA A 143 2.34 12.51 14.11
N PHE A 144 2.56 12.61 12.81
CA PHE A 144 1.77 13.42 11.88
C PHE A 144 1.50 12.66 10.58
N SER A 145 0.43 13.06 9.91
CA SER A 145 0.07 12.55 8.59
C SER A 145 -0.68 13.65 7.83
N PHE A 146 -0.26 13.94 6.61
CA PHE A 146 -0.94 14.94 5.77
C PHE A 146 -0.72 14.63 4.28
N PRO A 147 -1.71 14.95 3.42
CA PRO A 147 -1.50 15.00 1.99
C PRO A 147 -0.75 16.27 1.61
N LEU A 148 0.14 16.17 0.64
CA LEU A 148 0.94 17.27 0.14
C LEU A 148 0.92 17.29 -1.39
N ALA A 149 0.50 18.40 -1.99
CA ALA A 149 0.76 18.67 -3.40
C ALA A 149 2.17 19.26 -3.50
N TYR A 150 3.11 18.44 -3.96
CA TYR A 150 4.53 18.79 -4.04
C TYR A 150 4.85 19.34 -5.41
N ASP A 151 5.07 20.65 -5.47
CA ASP A 151 5.37 21.37 -6.71
C ASP A 151 6.90 21.46 -6.94
N PHE A 152 7.38 20.79 -7.98
CA PHE A 152 8.79 20.78 -8.34
C PHE A 152 9.27 22.12 -8.90
N ASN A 153 8.39 23.00 -9.37
CA ASN A 153 8.77 24.35 -9.80
C ASN A 153 9.31 25.17 -8.62
N CYS A 154 8.64 25.10 -7.46
CA CYS A 154 9.10 25.77 -6.25
C CYS A 154 10.51 25.30 -5.82
N ILE A 155 10.80 24.01 -6.00
CA ILE A 155 12.10 23.42 -5.68
C ILE A 155 13.19 23.97 -6.57
N ARG A 156 12.94 24.03 -7.89
CA ARG A 156 13.86 24.55 -8.89
C ARG A 156 14.12 26.05 -8.69
N ASP A 157 13.06 26.83 -8.50
CA ASP A 157 13.16 28.29 -8.36
C ASP A 157 13.93 28.68 -7.10
N ALA A 158 13.75 27.94 -6.02
CA ALA A 158 14.48 28.11 -4.76
C ALA A 158 15.87 27.48 -4.77
N ARG A 159 16.24 26.71 -5.82
CA ARG A 159 17.49 25.93 -5.89
C ARG A 159 17.70 25.07 -4.65
N TYR A 160 16.62 24.45 -4.16
CA TYR A 160 16.65 23.71 -2.91
C TYR A 160 17.43 22.40 -3.04
N TYR A 161 17.21 21.66 -4.13
CA TYR A 161 18.05 20.56 -4.62
C TYR A 161 17.87 20.40 -6.14
N ASN A 162 18.75 19.59 -6.77
CA ASN A 162 18.64 19.30 -8.19
C ASN A 162 17.70 18.11 -8.42
N SER A 163 16.64 18.31 -9.21
CA SER A 163 15.70 17.26 -9.62
C SER A 163 15.69 17.11 -11.13
N SER A 164 15.55 15.87 -11.62
CA SER A 164 15.28 15.58 -13.03
C SER A 164 13.82 15.80 -13.41
N ILE A 165 12.93 15.96 -12.42
CA ILE A 165 11.51 16.25 -12.61
C ILE A 165 11.35 17.77 -12.74
N SER A 166 10.67 18.20 -13.82
CA SER A 166 10.35 19.61 -14.08
C SER A 166 8.90 19.73 -14.47
N ASP A 167 8.31 20.87 -14.11
CA ASP A 167 6.93 21.26 -14.49
C ASP A 167 5.84 20.26 -14.09
N GLU A 168 6.07 19.52 -12.99
CA GLU A 168 5.18 18.51 -12.47
C GLU A 168 4.82 18.79 -11.00
N THR A 169 3.59 18.45 -10.63
CA THR A 169 3.15 18.39 -9.23
C THR A 169 2.83 16.97 -8.88
N LYS A 170 3.48 16.42 -7.86
CA LYS A 170 3.14 15.11 -7.31
C LYS A 170 2.24 15.24 -6.09
N TYR A 171 1.30 14.31 -5.97
CA TYR A 171 0.44 14.20 -4.80
C TYR A 171 1.02 13.16 -3.86
N LEU A 172 1.64 13.65 -2.79
CA LEU A 172 2.32 12.82 -1.81
C LEU A 172 1.48 12.68 -0.54
N MET A 173 1.47 11.48 0.04
CA MET A 173 1.03 11.27 1.41
C MET A 173 2.27 11.19 2.29
N VAL A 174 2.46 12.18 3.15
CA VAL A 174 3.59 12.26 4.07
C VAL A 174 3.15 11.87 5.47
N LYS A 175 3.82 10.86 6.04
CA LYS A 175 3.65 10.44 7.44
C LYS A 175 4.99 10.53 8.14
N GLY A 176 5.00 10.94 9.38
CA GLY A 176 6.26 11.02 10.09
C GLY A 176 6.10 11.08 11.60
N ILE A 177 7.24 10.96 12.26
CA ILE A 177 7.35 11.00 13.71
C ILE A 177 8.68 11.61 14.13
N GLY A 178 8.70 12.37 15.23
CA GLY A 178 9.93 12.74 15.90
C GLY A 178 10.53 11.54 16.61
N LEU A 179 11.81 11.30 16.38
CA LEU A 179 12.58 10.24 17.02
C LEU A 179 13.16 10.77 18.33
N ASN A 180 12.97 10.00 19.40
CA ASN A 180 13.48 10.35 20.72
C ASN A 180 14.27 9.18 21.30
N ASP A 181 15.41 9.47 21.84
CA ASP A 181 16.22 8.56 22.63
C ASP A 181 15.98 8.82 24.13
N ARG A 182 16.18 7.80 24.96
CA ARG A 182 15.96 7.91 26.42
C ARG A 182 17.03 8.74 27.11
N GLU A 183 18.24 8.74 26.56
CA GLU A 183 19.42 9.38 27.15
C GLU A 183 19.68 10.76 26.51
N PHE A 184 19.50 10.86 25.17
CA PHE A 184 19.84 12.07 24.38
C PHE A 184 18.60 12.92 24.05
N GLY A 185 17.40 12.51 24.41
CA GLY A 185 16.18 13.24 24.10
C GLY A 185 15.81 13.16 22.61
N HIS A 186 15.47 14.30 22.00
CA HIS A 186 15.11 14.32 20.58
C HIS A 186 16.34 14.16 19.67
N ILE A 187 16.34 13.15 18.83
CA ILE A 187 17.46 12.78 17.97
C ILE A 187 17.19 13.01 16.47
N GLY A 188 15.95 13.30 16.07
CA GLY A 188 15.65 13.56 14.68
C GLY A 188 14.20 13.26 14.27
N TYR A 189 13.99 13.13 12.96
CA TYR A 189 12.68 12.85 12.39
C TYR A 189 12.77 11.72 11.38
N LEU A 190 11.75 10.87 11.37
CA LEU A 190 11.53 9.85 10.35
C LEU A 190 10.28 10.22 9.55
N LEU A 191 10.43 10.33 8.23
CA LEU A 191 9.33 10.56 7.29
C LEU A 191 9.17 9.36 6.37
N ILE A 192 7.91 9.04 6.08
CA ILE A 192 7.50 8.01 5.12
C ILE A 192 6.65 8.72 4.07
N ILE A 193 7.03 8.57 2.80
CA ILE A 193 6.45 9.29 1.68
C ILE A 193 5.89 8.28 0.68
N SER A 194 4.59 8.37 0.41
CA SER A 194 3.91 7.60 -0.63
C SER A 194 3.51 8.52 -1.78
N ASP A 195 3.91 8.18 -3.00
CA ASP A 195 3.42 8.85 -4.20
C ASP A 195 2.02 8.30 -4.54
N GLU A 196 1.00 9.13 -4.39
CA GLU A 196 -0.40 8.82 -4.67
C GLU A 196 -0.89 9.47 -5.97
N THR A 197 0.01 10.03 -6.78
CA THR A 197 -0.33 10.81 -7.99
C THR A 197 -1.15 9.97 -8.97
N GLU A 198 -0.71 8.77 -9.30
CA GLU A 198 -1.43 7.89 -10.26
C GLU A 198 -2.82 7.50 -9.73
N LYS A 199 -2.92 7.20 -8.45
CA LYS A 199 -4.20 6.87 -7.80
C LYS A 199 -5.17 8.04 -7.89
N ARG A 200 -4.72 9.23 -7.56
CA ARG A 200 -5.54 10.45 -7.57
C ARG A 200 -6.00 10.81 -8.97
N VAL A 201 -5.12 10.75 -9.96
CA VAL A 201 -5.48 10.98 -11.36
C VAL A 201 -6.55 9.99 -11.83
N LYS A 202 -6.43 8.71 -11.49
CA LYS A 202 -7.46 7.71 -11.82
C LYS A 202 -8.79 7.98 -11.12
N GLU A 203 -8.78 8.39 -9.86
CA GLU A 203 -9.98 8.76 -9.11
C GLU A 203 -10.65 9.98 -9.72
N GLU A 204 -9.91 11.02 -10.07
CA GLU A 204 -10.41 12.23 -10.75
C GLU A 204 -10.98 11.91 -12.14
N GLN A 205 -10.30 11.09 -12.95
CA GLN A 205 -10.80 10.62 -14.23
C GLN A 205 -12.12 9.85 -14.07
N THR A 206 -12.20 8.97 -13.08
CA THR A 206 -13.41 8.20 -12.80
C THR A 206 -14.57 9.12 -12.42
N GLN A 207 -14.33 10.10 -11.55
CA GLN A 207 -15.34 11.09 -11.15
C GLN A 207 -15.77 11.96 -12.32
N ASN A 208 -14.83 12.38 -13.15
CA ASN A 208 -15.13 13.18 -14.34
C ASN A 208 -15.97 12.40 -15.36
N ASN A 209 -15.64 11.13 -15.60
CA ASN A 209 -16.41 10.25 -16.46
C ASN A 209 -17.83 10.02 -15.92
N LEU A 210 -17.98 9.86 -14.60
CA LEU A 210 -19.30 9.77 -13.96
C LEU A 210 -20.09 11.07 -14.10
N ALA A 211 -19.45 12.23 -13.96
CA ALA A 211 -20.10 13.53 -14.14
C ALA A 211 -20.57 13.74 -15.59
N ILE A 212 -19.74 13.37 -16.57
CA ILE A 212 -20.10 13.41 -18.00
C ILE A 212 -21.28 12.47 -18.27
N LEU A 213 -21.22 11.23 -17.79
CA LEU A 213 -22.32 10.27 -17.95
C LEU A 213 -23.62 10.81 -17.31
N LYS A 214 -23.56 11.38 -16.11
CA LYS A 214 -24.70 12.03 -15.47
C LYS A 214 -25.26 13.16 -16.32
N ALA A 215 -24.40 14.05 -16.84
CA ALA A 215 -24.84 15.18 -17.68
C ALA A 215 -25.54 14.71 -18.98
N VAL A 216 -24.97 13.66 -19.62
CA VAL A 216 -25.60 13.07 -20.83
C VAL A 216 -26.95 12.46 -20.51
N LEU A 217 -27.08 11.76 -19.40
CA LEU A 217 -28.34 11.15 -18.96
C LEU A 217 -29.40 12.19 -18.63
N LEU A 218 -29.01 13.29 -17.97
CA LEU A 218 -29.90 14.38 -17.60
C LEU A 218 -30.38 15.19 -18.81
N SER A 219 -29.55 15.33 -19.85
CA SER A 219 -29.90 16.08 -21.05
C SER A 219 -30.81 15.33 -22.03
N GLY A 220 -30.89 13.98 -21.93
CA GLY A 220 -31.49 13.12 -22.94
C GLY A 220 -32.87 12.55 -22.64
N HIS A 221 -33.60 12.97 -21.60
CA HIS A 221 -34.87 12.33 -21.20
C HIS A 221 -34.74 10.81 -21.08
N SER A 222 -33.60 10.35 -20.60
CA SER A 222 -33.16 8.97 -20.60
C SER A 222 -33.16 8.36 -19.19
N LEU A 223 -33.45 7.09 -19.10
CA LEU A 223 -33.48 6.33 -17.86
C LEU A 223 -32.57 5.12 -17.94
N ILE A 224 -31.77 4.88 -16.92
CA ILE A 224 -31.01 3.63 -16.78
C ILE A 224 -31.65 2.74 -15.74
N VAL A 225 -31.94 1.52 -16.17
CA VAL A 225 -32.55 0.48 -15.36
C VAL A 225 -31.67 -0.76 -15.36
N GLU A 226 -31.45 -1.34 -14.21
CA GLU A 226 -30.68 -2.57 -14.04
C GLU A 226 -31.63 -3.75 -13.75
N TYR A 227 -31.48 -4.84 -14.46
CA TYR A 227 -32.20 -6.07 -14.22
C TYR A 227 -31.26 -7.15 -13.67
N ASP A 228 -31.57 -7.67 -12.49
CA ASP A 228 -30.87 -8.81 -11.90
C ASP A 228 -31.48 -10.12 -12.45
N ILE A 229 -30.71 -10.82 -13.28
CA ILE A 229 -31.16 -12.04 -13.96
C ILE A 229 -31.44 -13.17 -12.94
N GLY A 230 -30.63 -13.24 -11.88
CA GLY A 230 -30.77 -14.28 -10.85
C GLY A 230 -31.99 -14.07 -9.94
N LYS A 231 -32.23 -12.83 -9.55
CA LYS A 231 -33.39 -12.46 -8.70
C LYS A 231 -34.65 -12.19 -9.50
N LYS A 232 -34.52 -12.00 -10.81
CA LYS A 232 -35.61 -11.60 -11.73
C LYS A 232 -36.26 -10.27 -11.34
N GLU A 233 -35.45 -9.35 -10.84
CA GLU A 233 -35.87 -8.04 -10.32
C GLU A 233 -35.24 -6.91 -11.11
N LEU A 234 -36.03 -5.88 -11.35
CA LEU A 234 -35.61 -4.66 -12.03
C LEU A 234 -35.34 -3.58 -10.98
N PHE A 235 -34.19 -2.94 -11.08
CA PHE A 235 -33.77 -1.91 -10.16
C PHE A 235 -33.49 -0.59 -10.88
N VAL A 236 -34.19 0.46 -10.48
CA VAL A 236 -33.94 1.82 -10.95
C VAL A 236 -32.91 2.48 -10.04
N ASN A 237 -31.70 2.71 -10.53
CA ASN A 237 -30.64 3.32 -9.73
C ASN A 237 -30.92 4.80 -9.48
N PRO A 238 -31.21 5.24 -8.25
CA PRO A 238 -31.56 6.63 -7.98
C PRO A 238 -30.41 7.61 -8.24
N LEU A 239 -29.15 7.14 -8.15
CA LEU A 239 -27.96 7.99 -8.35
C LEU A 239 -27.69 8.32 -9.83
N LEU A 240 -28.21 7.51 -10.75
CA LEU A 240 -28.06 7.70 -12.19
C LEU A 240 -29.30 8.38 -12.82
N ASN A 241 -30.35 8.61 -12.05
CA ASN A 241 -31.66 9.01 -12.54
C ASN A 241 -32.22 10.24 -11.76
N GLU A 242 -31.39 11.24 -11.53
CA GLU A 242 -31.85 12.56 -11.08
C GLU A 242 -32.50 13.27 -12.30
N THR A 243 -33.76 12.94 -12.60
CA THR A 243 -34.53 13.58 -13.67
C THR A 243 -35.50 14.60 -13.09
N PRO A 244 -35.88 15.62 -13.85
CA PRO A 244 -36.94 16.55 -13.44
C PRO A 244 -38.22 15.81 -13.04
N GLU A 245 -38.96 16.37 -12.08
CA GLU A 245 -40.20 15.79 -11.52
C GLU A 245 -41.29 15.50 -12.58
N ASP A 246 -41.20 16.08 -13.76
CA ASP A 246 -42.16 15.95 -14.85
C ASP A 246 -42.03 14.70 -15.73
N ASN A 247 -41.02 13.81 -15.50
CA ASN A 247 -40.83 12.62 -16.31
C ASN A 247 -41.75 11.47 -15.84
N LYS A 248 -42.95 11.37 -16.44
CA LYS A 248 -43.96 10.35 -16.11
C LYS A 248 -43.45 8.91 -16.20
N LEU A 249 -42.62 8.62 -17.22
CA LEU A 249 -41.99 7.28 -17.36
C LEU A 249 -41.11 6.96 -16.17
N PHE A 250 -40.30 7.93 -15.73
CA PHE A 250 -39.42 7.78 -14.58
C PHE A 250 -40.21 7.56 -13.29
N ASN A 251 -41.23 8.36 -13.05
CA ASN A 251 -42.09 8.26 -11.87
C ASN A 251 -42.80 6.89 -11.83
N TYR A 252 -43.30 6.43 -12.97
CA TYR A 252 -43.91 5.10 -13.09
C TYR A 252 -42.94 3.97 -12.77
N LEU A 253 -41.75 4.00 -13.35
CA LEU A 253 -40.70 2.98 -13.10
C LEU A 253 -40.16 3.03 -11.67
N ARG A 254 -40.03 4.24 -11.10
CA ARG A 254 -39.59 4.45 -9.71
C ARG A 254 -40.61 3.95 -8.70
N SER A 255 -41.91 4.14 -8.96
CA SER A 255 -42.98 3.64 -8.10
C SER A 255 -43.10 2.13 -8.13
N ASN A 256 -42.64 1.48 -9.22
CA ASN A 256 -42.62 0.04 -9.41
C ASN A 256 -41.20 -0.54 -9.24
N LYS A 257 -40.53 -0.17 -8.16
CA LYS A 257 -39.11 -0.44 -7.86
C LYS A 257 -38.65 -1.89 -8.02
N TYR A 258 -39.59 -2.85 -7.96
CA TYR A 258 -39.37 -4.28 -8.14
C TYR A 258 -40.31 -4.83 -9.20
N MET A 259 -39.98 -4.58 -10.46
CA MET A 259 -40.79 -5.07 -11.55
C MET A 259 -40.38 -6.47 -11.96
N THR A 260 -41.33 -7.38 -11.97
CA THR A 260 -41.15 -8.70 -12.57
C THR A 260 -41.14 -8.60 -14.10
N ILE A 261 -40.70 -9.66 -14.78
CA ILE A 261 -40.76 -9.77 -16.25
C ILE A 261 -42.18 -9.47 -16.78
N GLY A 262 -43.22 -9.85 -16.06
CA GLY A 262 -44.62 -9.52 -16.40
C GLY A 262 -44.89 -8.01 -16.39
N GLY A 263 -44.23 -7.22 -15.51
CA GLY A 263 -44.32 -5.75 -15.51
C GLY A 263 -43.62 -5.15 -16.71
N VAL A 264 -42.48 -5.70 -17.15
CA VAL A 264 -41.83 -5.28 -18.38
C VAL A 264 -42.67 -5.51 -19.61
N GLN A 265 -43.42 -6.62 -19.67
CA GLN A 265 -44.37 -6.97 -20.73
C GLN A 265 -45.52 -5.93 -20.82
N GLN A 266 -45.95 -5.34 -19.71
CA GLN A 266 -46.93 -4.27 -19.70
C GLN A 266 -46.43 -2.98 -20.34
N ILE A 267 -45.14 -2.71 -20.22
CA ILE A 267 -44.49 -1.54 -20.84
C ILE A 267 -44.19 -1.80 -22.30
N VAL A 268 -43.64 -2.93 -22.66
CA VAL A 268 -43.14 -3.30 -23.99
C VAL A 268 -44.21 -4.01 -24.82
N ARG A 269 -45.35 -4.02 -24.63
CA ARG A 269 -46.55 -4.64 -25.30
C ARG A 269 -46.32 -5.47 -26.56
N SER A 270 -45.20 -5.38 -27.25
CA SER A 270 -44.85 -6.15 -28.43
C SER A 270 -44.22 -7.52 -28.03
N ALA A 271 -44.80 -8.60 -28.45
CA ALA A 271 -44.28 -9.96 -28.18
C ALA A 271 -42.89 -10.15 -28.76
N ASP A 272 -42.60 -9.60 -29.93
CA ASP A 272 -41.26 -9.70 -30.58
C ASP A 272 -40.20 -8.95 -29.79
N ASN A 273 -40.49 -7.74 -29.32
CA ASN A 273 -39.57 -6.90 -28.55
C ASN A 273 -39.30 -7.52 -27.17
N VAL A 274 -40.30 -8.11 -26.54
CA VAL A 274 -40.16 -8.88 -25.31
C VAL A 274 -39.25 -10.09 -25.53
N ASN A 275 -39.40 -10.79 -26.65
CA ASN A 275 -38.57 -11.94 -26.99
C ASN A 275 -37.09 -11.52 -27.17
N LEU A 276 -36.82 -10.35 -27.76
CA LEU A 276 -35.43 -9.80 -27.86
C LEU A 276 -34.81 -9.61 -26.49
N LEU A 277 -35.53 -9.04 -25.52
CA LEU A 277 -35.04 -8.91 -24.12
C LEU A 277 -34.75 -10.29 -23.48
N PHE A 278 -35.64 -11.29 -23.73
CA PHE A 278 -35.41 -12.63 -23.23
C PHE A 278 -34.16 -13.27 -23.83
N GLN A 279 -33.87 -13.06 -25.11
CA GLN A 279 -32.65 -13.57 -25.74
C GLN A 279 -31.38 -13.01 -25.08
N VAL A 280 -31.41 -11.75 -24.65
CA VAL A 280 -30.32 -11.13 -23.89
C VAL A 280 -30.23 -11.71 -22.48
N ILE A 281 -31.35 -11.90 -21.80
CA ILE A 281 -31.41 -12.50 -20.43
C ILE A 281 -30.89 -13.94 -20.45
N GLU A 282 -31.24 -14.72 -21.48
CA GLU A 282 -30.83 -16.11 -21.65
C GLU A 282 -29.38 -16.25 -22.15
N GLY A 283 -28.72 -15.14 -22.49
CA GLY A 283 -27.36 -15.11 -23.02
C GLY A 283 -27.23 -15.64 -24.45
N LYS A 284 -28.33 -15.62 -25.22
CA LYS A 284 -28.34 -15.93 -26.66
C LYS A 284 -27.85 -14.76 -27.50
N GLN A 285 -27.98 -13.54 -26.98
CA GLN A 285 -27.44 -12.30 -27.52
C GLN A 285 -26.82 -11.47 -26.39
N ASP A 286 -25.79 -10.69 -26.71
CA ASP A 286 -25.15 -9.81 -25.72
C ASP A 286 -25.89 -8.49 -25.54
N HIS A 287 -26.60 -8.02 -26.56
CA HIS A 287 -27.36 -6.77 -26.53
C HIS A 287 -28.57 -6.82 -27.48
N CYS A 288 -29.54 -5.94 -27.22
CA CYS A 288 -30.63 -5.66 -28.16
C CYS A 288 -30.99 -4.19 -28.12
N SER A 289 -31.57 -3.72 -29.24
CA SER A 289 -32.10 -2.36 -29.38
C SER A 289 -33.42 -2.40 -30.15
N PHE A 290 -34.45 -1.71 -29.66
CA PHE A 290 -35.72 -1.62 -30.33
C PHE A 290 -36.50 -0.36 -29.89
N GLU A 291 -37.48 0.04 -30.70
CA GLU A 291 -38.43 1.13 -30.40
C GLU A 291 -39.82 0.53 -30.23
N CYS A 292 -40.56 1.05 -29.26
CA CYS A 292 -41.95 0.63 -29.04
C CYS A 292 -42.81 1.76 -28.49
N ARG A 293 -44.11 1.62 -28.72
CA ARG A 293 -45.17 2.47 -28.09
C ARG A 293 -45.50 1.86 -26.71
N THR A 294 -45.58 2.73 -25.72
CA THR A 294 -46.08 2.35 -24.40
C THR A 294 -47.13 3.37 -23.94
N ALA A 295 -48.06 2.94 -23.08
CA ALA A 295 -49.01 3.84 -22.46
C ALA A 295 -48.71 3.96 -20.97
N ILE A 296 -48.49 5.17 -20.49
CA ILE A 296 -48.25 5.50 -19.11
C ILE A 296 -49.25 6.59 -18.72
N GLU A 297 -50.04 6.36 -17.65
CA GLU A 297 -51.03 7.31 -17.15
C GLU A 297 -51.95 7.89 -18.23
N ASN A 298 -52.46 7.02 -19.14
CA ASN A 298 -53.31 7.36 -20.28
C ASN A 298 -52.66 8.17 -21.41
N GLU A 299 -51.36 8.43 -21.35
CA GLU A 299 -50.59 9.00 -22.48
C GLU A 299 -49.84 7.91 -23.23
N THR A 300 -49.86 8.01 -24.55
CA THR A 300 -49.05 7.12 -25.41
C THR A 300 -47.74 7.80 -25.72
N ILE A 301 -46.62 7.16 -25.32
CA ILE A 301 -45.29 7.65 -25.58
C ILE A 301 -44.48 6.63 -26.41
N TRP A 302 -43.54 7.13 -27.18
CA TRP A 302 -42.56 6.32 -27.87
C TRP A 302 -41.30 6.21 -27.03
N ILE A 303 -40.79 4.99 -26.85
CA ILE A 303 -39.57 4.73 -26.14
C ILE A 303 -38.60 3.91 -27.00
N ARG A 304 -37.30 4.20 -26.89
CA ARG A 304 -36.22 3.40 -27.41
C ARG A 304 -35.54 2.69 -26.24
N ILE A 305 -35.40 1.38 -26.33
CA ILE A 305 -34.77 0.56 -25.31
C ILE A 305 -33.50 -0.04 -25.90
N ASN A 306 -32.36 0.22 -25.27
CA ASN A 306 -31.08 -0.43 -25.52
C ASN A 306 -30.74 -1.27 -24.28
N ALA A 307 -30.68 -2.59 -24.44
CA ALA A 307 -30.39 -3.50 -23.35
C ALA A 307 -29.10 -4.27 -23.61
N GLN A 308 -28.27 -4.42 -22.59
CA GLN A 308 -27.00 -5.13 -22.65
C GLN A 308 -26.80 -5.96 -21.37
N ALA A 309 -26.51 -7.24 -21.55
CA ALA A 309 -26.17 -8.10 -20.44
C ALA A 309 -24.68 -7.96 -20.09
N TYR A 310 -24.38 -8.02 -18.79
CA TYR A 310 -23.00 -7.96 -18.30
C TYR A 310 -22.81 -8.88 -17.10
N LYS A 311 -21.54 -9.09 -16.79
CA LYS A 311 -21.14 -9.97 -15.69
C LYS A 311 -20.48 -9.14 -14.58
N THR A 312 -20.95 -9.31 -13.35
CA THR A 312 -20.34 -8.66 -12.18
C THR A 312 -19.07 -9.40 -11.74
N LYS A 313 -18.19 -8.68 -11.04
CA LYS A 313 -16.92 -9.22 -10.52
C LYS A 313 -17.20 -10.43 -9.62
N GLY A 314 -16.65 -11.61 -9.96
CA GLY A 314 -16.85 -12.87 -9.25
C GLY A 314 -17.93 -13.80 -9.83
N SER A 315 -18.74 -13.38 -10.81
CA SER A 315 -19.68 -14.23 -11.51
C SER A 315 -19.02 -14.96 -12.68
N LYS A 316 -19.40 -16.24 -12.89
CA LYS A 316 -18.93 -17.04 -14.04
C LYS A 316 -19.73 -16.77 -15.33
N ARG A 317 -20.98 -16.29 -15.21
CA ARG A 317 -21.89 -16.00 -16.32
C ARG A 317 -22.40 -14.56 -16.23
N GLN A 318 -23.02 -14.06 -17.29
CA GLN A 318 -23.78 -12.82 -17.27
C GLN A 318 -24.91 -12.98 -16.24
N ASN A 319 -25.00 -12.08 -15.30
CA ASN A 319 -25.95 -12.15 -14.18
C ASN A 319 -26.74 -10.87 -14.01
N LYS A 320 -26.43 -9.83 -14.79
CA LYS A 320 -27.13 -8.55 -14.80
C LYS A 320 -27.31 -8.05 -16.22
N MET A 321 -28.39 -7.30 -16.45
CA MET A 321 -28.65 -6.59 -17.69
C MET A 321 -28.91 -5.11 -17.37
N ILE A 322 -28.29 -4.22 -18.10
CA ILE A 322 -28.53 -2.78 -18.05
C ILE A 322 -29.40 -2.39 -19.23
N CYS A 323 -30.44 -1.62 -18.97
CA CYS A 323 -31.32 -1.08 -19.99
C CYS A 323 -31.26 0.44 -19.95
N HIS A 324 -30.96 1.04 -21.11
CA HIS A 324 -31.06 2.46 -21.34
C HIS A 324 -32.37 2.73 -22.08
N ILE A 325 -33.28 3.46 -21.45
CA ILE A 325 -34.60 3.75 -21.96
C ILE A 325 -34.68 5.25 -22.26
N THR A 326 -34.95 5.63 -23.51
CA THR A 326 -35.03 7.00 -23.95
C THR A 326 -36.46 7.30 -24.43
N ASN A 327 -37.04 8.42 -24.01
CA ASN A 327 -38.28 8.92 -24.58
C ASN A 327 -37.99 9.59 -25.94
N ILE A 328 -38.53 9.01 -27.00
CA ILE A 328 -38.35 9.48 -28.38
C ILE A 328 -39.66 10.00 -28.99
N THR A 329 -40.62 10.40 -28.16
CA THR A 329 -41.95 10.85 -28.63
C THR A 329 -41.87 12.11 -29.49
N GLU A 330 -41.05 13.07 -29.09
CA GLU A 330 -40.84 14.32 -29.87
C GLU A 330 -40.14 14.01 -31.21
N GLU A 331 -39.13 13.13 -31.20
CA GLU A 331 -38.42 12.67 -32.39
C GLU A 331 -39.39 12.05 -33.39
N LYS A 332 -40.29 11.16 -32.94
CA LYS A 332 -41.33 10.53 -33.78
C LYS A 332 -42.40 11.49 -34.30
N LEU A 333 -42.81 12.42 -33.47
CA LEU A 333 -43.76 13.46 -33.89
C LEU A 333 -43.16 14.41 -34.94
N LEU A 334 -41.87 14.67 -34.86
CA LEU A 334 -41.14 15.45 -35.84
C LEU A 334 -41.00 14.69 -37.18
N GLU A 335 -40.67 13.42 -37.12
CA GLU A 335 -40.62 12.51 -38.29
C GLU A 335 -41.96 12.44 -39.01
N GLU A 336 -43.06 12.26 -38.26
CA GLU A 336 -44.43 12.24 -38.82
C GLU A 336 -44.82 13.59 -39.51
N LYS A 337 -44.45 14.74 -38.89
CA LYS A 337 -44.70 16.05 -39.47
C LYS A 337 -43.90 16.28 -40.75
N LEU A 338 -42.65 15.84 -40.81
CA LEU A 338 -41.81 15.92 -41.99
C LEU A 338 -42.37 15.05 -43.13
N HIS A 339 -42.83 13.85 -42.82
CA HIS A 339 -43.41 12.92 -43.80
C HIS A 339 -44.80 13.38 -44.34
N HIS A 340 -45.51 14.21 -43.60
CA HIS A 340 -46.77 14.85 -44.06
C HIS A 340 -46.52 16.14 -44.83
N ALA A 341 -45.29 16.67 -44.83
CA ALA A 341 -44.94 17.91 -45.55
C ALA A 341 -44.27 17.66 -46.90
N GLU A 342 -43.89 16.42 -47.19
CA GLU A 342 -43.50 15.90 -48.50
C GLU A 342 -44.74 15.39 -49.27
#